data_f02ffff5365700b3fc2b2712779e5b64
#
_entry.id   f02ffff5365700b3fc2b2712779e5b64
#
_cell.length_a   1.000
_cell.length_b   1.000
_cell.length_c   1.000
_cell.angle_alpha   90.00
_cell.angle_beta   90.00
_cell.angle_gamma   90.00
#
_symmetry.space_group_name_H-M   'P 1'
#
loop_
_entity.id
_entity.type
_entity.pdbx_description
1 polymer ?
#
loop_
_entity_poly.entity_id
_entity_poly.type
_entity_poly.pdbx_seq_one_letter_code
_entity_poly.pdbx_strand_id
1 'polypeptide(L)'
;PHITRGSASAFARAMRLAAEDIDHAACHLLHQADFIAAKLIGQGGFSDHNNALKTGFDPETETWPDWAETCGFNPALLPDVGPVGGQLAPINPQVAAELGLSNSVVIHAGTTDSIAAFLACAPLKEGAAVTSLGTTLAVKLLSPKRIDDPEIGLYSHRLGDVWLVGGASNTGGGVLLDHFAPDQIKALSRLIDPTKPTGLAYYPLSKPGERFPVKDSDFLGCLSPRPKDDVI
;
A
#
# COMPACT_ATOMS: atom_id res chain seq x y z
N PRO A 1 -14.92 -1.08 12.60
CA PRO A 1 -14.62 -1.18 11.18
C PRO A 1 -13.18 -1.58 10.98
N HIS A 2 -12.90 -2.51 10.06
CA HIS A 2 -11.60 -3.08 9.80
C HIS A 2 -11.12 -2.69 8.39
N ILE A 3 -9.81 -2.61 8.17
CA ILE A 3 -9.19 -2.27 6.88
C ILE A 3 -9.54 -3.29 5.77
N THR A 4 -9.93 -4.51 6.13
CA THR A 4 -10.37 -5.56 5.19
C THR A 4 -11.81 -5.42 4.71
N ARG A 5 -12.50 -4.32 5.01
CA ARG A 5 -13.88 -4.07 4.55
C ARG A 5 -13.96 -3.91 3.04
N GLY A 6 -15.02 -4.45 2.48
CA GLY A 6 -15.38 -4.29 1.08
C GLY A 6 -14.92 -5.43 0.18
N SER A 7 -15.62 -5.59 -0.93
CA SER A 7 -15.41 -6.68 -1.90
C SER A 7 -14.04 -6.65 -2.61
N ALA A 8 -13.38 -5.50 -2.61
CA ALA A 8 -12.06 -5.33 -3.19
C ALA A 8 -10.90 -5.59 -2.22
N SER A 9 -11.19 -5.89 -0.94
CA SER A 9 -10.16 -6.16 0.07
C SER A 9 -9.36 -7.43 -0.23
N ALA A 10 -8.15 -7.52 0.30
CA ALA A 10 -7.32 -8.71 0.16
C ALA A 10 -8.01 -9.93 0.81
N PHE A 11 -8.69 -9.75 1.96
CA PHE A 11 -9.42 -10.83 2.60
C PHE A 11 -10.59 -11.35 1.75
N ALA A 12 -11.37 -10.47 1.11
CA ALA A 12 -12.44 -10.89 0.21
C ALA A 12 -11.91 -11.71 -0.99
N ARG A 13 -10.73 -11.33 -1.52
CA ARG A 13 -10.04 -12.11 -2.56
C ARG A 13 -9.55 -13.46 -2.03
N ALA A 14 -9.03 -13.51 -0.80
CA ALA A 14 -8.62 -14.74 -0.13
C ALA A 14 -9.79 -15.71 0.00
N MET A 15 -10.94 -15.23 0.47
CA MET A 15 -12.19 -16.01 0.54
C MET A 15 -12.59 -16.59 -0.81
N ARG A 16 -12.50 -15.78 -1.87
CA ARG A 16 -12.81 -16.26 -3.23
C ARG A 16 -11.84 -17.34 -3.69
N LEU A 17 -10.52 -17.13 -3.52
CA LEU A 17 -9.51 -18.10 -3.90
C LEU A 17 -9.67 -19.42 -3.12
N ALA A 18 -9.96 -19.35 -1.82
CA ALA A 18 -10.23 -20.55 -1.01
C ALA A 18 -11.48 -21.29 -1.49
N ALA A 19 -12.52 -20.59 -1.94
CA ALA A 19 -13.73 -21.22 -2.49
C ALA A 19 -13.51 -21.82 -3.90
N GLU A 20 -12.54 -21.32 -4.67
CA GLU A 20 -12.13 -21.85 -5.98
C GLU A 20 -11.22 -23.09 -5.86
N ASP A 21 -10.60 -23.32 -4.68
CA ASP A 21 -9.76 -24.50 -4.38
C ASP A 21 -10.63 -25.71 -3.99
N ILE A 22 -11.31 -26.30 -4.98
CA ILE A 22 -12.27 -27.39 -4.79
C ILE A 22 -11.61 -28.64 -4.21
N ASP A 23 -10.37 -28.91 -4.58
CA ASP A 23 -9.63 -30.10 -4.15
C ASP A 23 -8.91 -29.89 -2.80
N HIS A 24 -9.03 -28.69 -2.22
CA HIS A 24 -8.32 -28.31 -0.99
C HIS A 24 -6.81 -28.59 -1.05
N ALA A 25 -6.22 -28.36 -2.22
CA ALA A 25 -4.80 -28.59 -2.48
C ALA A 25 -3.90 -27.42 -2.02
N ALA A 26 -4.47 -26.25 -1.79
CA ALA A 26 -3.73 -25.10 -1.30
C ALA A 26 -3.21 -25.34 0.12
N CYS A 27 -1.91 -25.04 0.32
CA CYS A 27 -1.28 -25.16 1.63
C CYS A 27 -1.19 -23.81 2.34
N HIS A 28 -1.04 -22.71 1.58
CA HIS A 28 -0.86 -21.36 2.13
C HIS A 28 -1.50 -20.29 1.24
N LEU A 29 -2.08 -19.30 1.90
CA LEU A 29 -2.45 -18.03 1.28
C LEU A 29 -1.25 -17.09 1.33
N LEU A 30 -0.75 -16.68 0.20
CA LEU A 30 0.42 -15.81 0.09
C LEU A 30 0.10 -14.55 -0.69
N HIS A 31 0.68 -13.43 -0.28
CA HIS A 31 0.76 -12.24 -1.10
C HIS A 31 1.82 -12.44 -2.20
N GLN A 32 1.83 -11.56 -3.20
CA GLN A 32 2.76 -11.69 -4.32
C GLN A 32 4.23 -11.65 -3.88
N ALA A 33 4.59 -10.78 -2.93
CA ALA A 33 5.94 -10.71 -2.39
C ALA A 33 6.33 -12.00 -1.67
N ASP A 34 5.42 -12.55 -0.85
CA ASP A 34 5.61 -13.80 -0.12
C ASP A 34 5.80 -14.98 -1.06
N PHE A 35 5.03 -15.01 -2.17
CA PHE A 35 5.16 -16.04 -3.19
C PHE A 35 6.54 -16.01 -3.87
N ILE A 36 7.08 -14.83 -4.16
CA ILE A 36 8.43 -14.70 -4.72
C ILE A 36 9.48 -15.17 -3.70
N ALA A 37 9.36 -14.76 -2.43
CA ALA A 37 10.24 -15.25 -1.36
C ALA A 37 10.18 -16.78 -1.22
N ALA A 38 8.98 -17.36 -1.26
CA ALA A 38 8.76 -18.80 -1.23
C ALA A 38 9.46 -19.52 -2.39
N LYS A 39 9.44 -18.95 -3.59
CA LYS A 39 10.16 -19.51 -4.76
C LYS A 39 11.68 -19.47 -4.57
N LEU A 40 12.20 -18.40 -3.97
CA LEU A 40 13.64 -18.26 -3.71
C LEU A 40 14.11 -19.22 -2.59
N ILE A 41 13.27 -19.48 -1.59
CA ILE A 41 13.58 -20.36 -0.46
C ILE A 41 13.31 -21.84 -0.82
N GLY A 42 12.32 -22.11 -1.67
CA GLY A 42 11.78 -23.45 -1.95
C GLY A 42 10.72 -23.92 -0.96
N GLN A 43 10.26 -23.04 -0.07
CA GLN A 43 9.23 -23.29 0.93
C GLN A 43 8.38 -22.05 1.14
N GLY A 44 7.05 -22.21 1.23
CA GLY A 44 6.10 -21.15 1.54
C GLY A 44 5.69 -21.12 3.01
N GLY A 45 4.68 -20.28 3.30
CA GLY A 45 4.09 -20.18 4.64
C GLY A 45 4.58 -19.00 5.47
N PHE A 46 5.25 -18.03 4.86
CA PHE A 46 5.75 -16.81 5.52
C PHE A 46 5.15 -15.56 4.89
N SER A 47 4.95 -14.53 5.70
CA SER A 47 4.56 -13.18 5.26
C SER A 47 5.19 -12.12 6.17
N ASP A 48 5.01 -10.86 5.83
CA ASP A 48 5.41 -9.72 6.65
C ASP A 48 4.21 -8.96 7.22
N HIS A 49 4.45 -8.16 8.28
CA HIS A 49 3.42 -7.38 8.96
C HIS A 49 2.55 -6.56 7.99
N ASN A 50 3.13 -5.98 6.95
CA ASN A 50 2.45 -5.03 6.08
C ASN A 50 1.66 -5.69 4.95
N ASN A 51 2.11 -6.81 4.42
CA ASN A 51 1.34 -7.63 3.50
C ASN A 51 0.20 -8.32 4.24
N ALA A 52 0.47 -8.98 5.36
CA ALA A 52 -0.51 -9.68 6.17
C ALA A 52 -1.61 -8.77 6.72
N LEU A 53 -1.29 -7.52 7.09
CA LEU A 53 -2.26 -6.49 7.49
C LEU A 53 -3.39 -6.33 6.46
N LYS A 54 -3.11 -6.44 5.17
CA LYS A 54 -4.12 -6.31 4.11
C LYS A 54 -5.16 -7.44 4.14
N THR A 55 -4.78 -8.57 4.71
CA THR A 55 -5.66 -9.75 4.85
C THR A 55 -6.29 -9.84 6.24
N GLY A 56 -5.90 -8.98 7.17
CA GLY A 56 -6.54 -8.85 8.48
C GLY A 56 -5.63 -9.09 9.67
N PHE A 57 -4.38 -9.46 9.46
CA PHE A 57 -3.41 -9.58 10.55
C PHE A 57 -3.26 -8.27 11.33
N ASP A 58 -3.24 -8.33 12.63
CA ASP A 58 -2.96 -7.16 13.47
C ASP A 58 -1.47 -7.13 13.84
N PRO A 59 -0.69 -6.19 13.27
CA PRO A 59 0.74 -6.13 13.54
C PRO A 59 1.10 -5.58 14.92
N GLU A 60 0.14 -5.09 15.70
CA GLU A 60 0.37 -4.63 17.08
C GLU A 60 0.28 -5.80 18.08
N THR A 61 -0.76 -6.61 17.95
CA THR A 61 -0.95 -7.82 18.76
C THR A 61 -0.25 -9.04 18.20
N GLU A 62 0.23 -8.96 16.94
CA GLU A 62 0.85 -10.05 16.18
C GLU A 62 -0.06 -11.28 16.06
N THR A 63 -1.35 -11.04 15.83
CA THR A 63 -2.37 -12.09 15.73
C THR A 63 -3.22 -11.98 14.48
N TRP A 64 -3.67 -13.14 13.99
CA TRP A 64 -4.75 -13.23 13.04
C TRP A 64 -6.10 -13.08 13.76
N PRO A 65 -7.11 -12.49 13.12
CA PRO A 65 -8.39 -12.25 13.77
C PRO A 65 -9.26 -13.51 13.80
N ASP A 66 -9.89 -13.78 14.95
CA ASP A 66 -10.81 -14.92 15.14
C ASP A 66 -12.03 -14.88 14.20
N TRP A 67 -12.43 -13.67 13.74
CA TRP A 67 -13.55 -13.54 12.81
C TRP A 67 -13.26 -14.15 11.41
N ALA A 68 -12.00 -14.42 11.06
CA ALA A 68 -11.66 -15.07 9.79
C ALA A 68 -12.29 -16.47 9.71
N GLU A 69 -12.17 -17.27 10.78
CA GLU A 69 -12.81 -18.58 10.89
C GLU A 69 -14.36 -18.45 10.91
N THR A 70 -14.87 -17.48 11.65
CA THR A 70 -16.32 -17.21 11.71
C THR A 70 -16.91 -16.86 10.33
N CYS A 71 -16.09 -16.25 9.44
CA CYS A 71 -16.46 -16.01 8.05
C CYS A 71 -16.36 -17.26 7.15
N GLY A 72 -15.92 -18.41 7.68
CA GLY A 72 -15.74 -19.65 6.92
C GLY A 72 -14.39 -19.77 6.21
N PHE A 73 -13.40 -18.93 6.55
CA PHE A 73 -12.03 -19.06 6.05
C PHE A 73 -11.26 -20.09 6.88
N ASN A 74 -10.52 -20.97 6.22
CA ASN A 74 -9.66 -21.92 6.89
C ASN A 74 -8.38 -21.24 7.43
N PRO A 75 -8.21 -21.09 8.76
CA PRO A 75 -7.04 -20.43 9.34
C PRO A 75 -5.72 -21.13 9.04
N ALA A 76 -5.75 -22.45 8.74
CA ALA A 76 -4.53 -23.20 8.40
C ALA A 76 -3.86 -22.73 7.09
N LEU A 77 -4.56 -21.96 6.27
CA LEU A 77 -4.00 -21.34 5.06
C LEU A 77 -3.22 -20.06 5.36
N LEU A 78 -3.38 -19.46 6.54
CA LEU A 78 -2.72 -18.22 6.89
C LEU A 78 -1.23 -18.45 7.16
N PRO A 79 -0.34 -17.58 6.65
CA PRO A 79 1.10 -17.71 6.85
C PRO A 79 1.52 -17.30 8.26
N ASP A 80 2.69 -17.77 8.69
CA ASP A 80 3.42 -17.18 9.81
C ASP A 80 3.88 -15.76 9.43
N VAL A 81 3.72 -14.82 10.34
CA VAL A 81 3.99 -13.40 10.05
C VAL A 81 5.15 -12.89 10.88
N GLY A 82 6.12 -12.29 10.20
CA GLY A 82 7.28 -11.69 10.84
C GLY A 82 7.44 -10.20 10.53
N PRO A 83 8.43 -9.55 11.17
CA PRO A 83 8.70 -8.14 10.93
C PRO A 83 9.21 -7.90 9.50
N VAL A 84 8.88 -6.72 8.95
CA VAL A 84 9.44 -6.24 7.68
C VAL A 84 10.97 -6.24 7.75
N GLY A 85 11.62 -6.83 6.74
CA GLY A 85 13.08 -6.99 6.71
C GLY A 85 13.61 -8.10 7.63
N GLY A 86 12.75 -8.82 8.34
CA GLY A 86 13.15 -9.98 9.16
C GLY A 86 13.73 -11.10 8.32
N GLN A 87 14.69 -11.84 8.86
CA GLN A 87 15.26 -12.98 8.18
C GLN A 87 14.23 -14.11 8.08
N LEU A 88 14.03 -14.66 6.88
CA LEU A 88 13.18 -15.81 6.64
C LEU A 88 13.99 -17.11 6.63
N ALA A 89 14.80 -17.31 5.60
CA ALA A 89 15.60 -18.52 5.43
C ALA A 89 16.76 -18.31 4.42
N PRO A 90 17.74 -19.22 4.39
CA PRO A 90 18.71 -19.26 3.29
C PRO A 90 18.01 -19.50 1.94
N ILE A 91 18.61 -18.99 0.86
CA ILE A 91 18.18 -19.29 -0.50
C ILE A 91 18.29 -20.80 -0.78
N ASN A 92 17.34 -21.33 -1.55
CA ASN A 92 17.46 -22.69 -2.05
C ASN A 92 18.71 -22.86 -2.91
N PRO A 93 19.59 -23.87 -2.66
CA PRO A 93 20.85 -24.03 -3.38
C PRO A 93 20.69 -24.18 -4.89
N GLN A 94 19.63 -24.85 -5.34
CA GLN A 94 19.37 -25.01 -6.77
C GLN A 94 18.99 -23.66 -7.41
N VAL A 95 18.14 -22.89 -6.75
CA VAL A 95 17.75 -21.53 -7.21
C VAL A 95 18.99 -20.61 -7.18
N ALA A 96 19.82 -20.68 -6.16
CA ALA A 96 21.07 -19.93 -6.09
C ALA A 96 21.97 -20.23 -7.29
N ALA A 97 22.15 -21.51 -7.64
CA ALA A 97 22.93 -21.92 -8.80
C ALA A 97 22.35 -21.41 -10.13
N GLU A 98 21.04 -21.51 -10.31
CA GLU A 98 20.32 -21.01 -11.50
C GLU A 98 20.48 -19.50 -11.68
N LEU A 99 20.50 -18.74 -10.57
CA LEU A 99 20.62 -17.28 -10.56
C LEU A 99 22.08 -16.77 -10.48
N GLY A 100 23.06 -17.67 -10.37
CA GLY A 100 24.48 -17.30 -10.20
C GLY A 100 24.76 -16.63 -8.84
N LEU A 101 23.99 -16.96 -7.80
CA LEU A 101 24.13 -16.42 -6.45
C LEU A 101 24.89 -17.38 -5.54
N SER A 102 25.45 -16.83 -4.46
CA SER A 102 26.06 -17.67 -3.40
C SER A 102 24.97 -18.39 -2.58
N ASN A 103 25.26 -19.62 -2.17
CA ASN A 103 24.42 -20.37 -1.23
C ASN A 103 24.33 -19.71 0.18
N SER A 104 25.19 -18.71 0.45
CA SER A 104 25.15 -17.93 1.69
C SER A 104 24.14 -16.79 1.68
N VAL A 105 23.46 -16.57 0.56
CA VAL A 105 22.38 -15.55 0.46
C VAL A 105 21.25 -15.92 1.39
N VAL A 106 20.77 -14.95 2.16
CA VAL A 106 19.63 -15.06 3.05
C VAL A 106 18.48 -14.24 2.50
N ILE A 107 17.30 -14.83 2.46
CA ILE A 107 16.07 -14.18 2.05
C ILE A 107 15.42 -13.53 3.27
N HIS A 108 15.02 -12.30 3.12
CA HIS A 108 14.34 -11.51 4.15
C HIS A 108 12.89 -11.23 3.76
N ALA A 109 12.03 -11.06 4.76
CA ALA A 109 10.65 -10.64 4.57
C ALA A 109 10.61 -9.27 3.87
N GLY A 110 9.71 -9.14 2.92
CA GLY A 110 9.51 -7.92 2.15
C GLY A 110 8.59 -6.91 2.85
N THR A 111 7.95 -6.12 2.02
CA THR A 111 6.89 -5.20 2.40
C THR A 111 6.04 -4.89 1.16
N THR A 112 4.99 -4.06 1.31
CA THR A 112 4.20 -3.62 0.16
C THR A 112 4.97 -2.57 -0.66
N ASP A 113 4.65 -2.48 -1.97
CA ASP A 113 5.24 -1.53 -2.92
C ASP A 113 5.23 -0.08 -2.42
N SER A 114 4.09 0.33 -1.86
CA SER A 114 3.90 1.70 -1.37
C SER A 114 4.68 2.01 -0.09
N ILE A 115 5.02 1.00 0.70
CA ILE A 115 5.90 1.14 1.87
C ILE A 115 7.36 1.18 1.42
N ALA A 116 7.74 0.31 0.48
CA ALA A 116 9.06 0.32 -0.12
C ALA A 116 9.37 1.68 -0.77
N ALA A 117 8.40 2.28 -1.48
CA ALA A 117 8.53 3.62 -2.03
C ALA A 117 8.75 4.70 -0.96
N PHE A 118 8.07 4.60 0.19
CA PHE A 118 8.34 5.51 1.32
C PHE A 118 9.79 5.35 1.83
N LEU A 119 10.22 4.12 2.06
CA LEU A 119 11.57 3.80 2.55
C LEU A 119 12.67 4.28 1.62
N ALA A 120 12.40 4.32 0.31
CA ALA A 120 13.34 4.84 -0.69
C ALA A 120 13.45 6.38 -0.65
N CYS A 121 12.44 7.09 -0.12
CA CYS A 121 12.34 8.55 -0.16
C CYS A 121 12.66 9.24 1.18
N ALA A 122 12.49 8.55 2.31
CA ALA A 122 12.57 9.16 3.62
C ALA A 122 13.31 8.28 4.64
N PRO A 123 14.03 8.89 5.61
CA PRO A 123 14.64 8.16 6.70
C PRO A 123 13.57 7.61 7.66
N LEU A 124 13.90 6.52 8.36
CA LEU A 124 13.09 5.98 9.47
C LEU A 124 13.26 6.88 10.73
N LYS A 125 12.70 8.06 10.66
CA LYS A 125 12.75 9.05 11.74
C LYS A 125 11.33 9.56 12.02
N GLU A 126 10.96 9.65 13.28
CA GLU A 126 9.69 10.25 13.70
C GLU A 126 9.46 11.61 13.03
N GLY A 127 8.25 11.83 12.54
CA GLY A 127 7.86 13.03 11.81
C GLY A 127 8.31 13.07 10.35
N ALA A 128 9.11 12.11 9.86
CA ALA A 128 9.40 12.03 8.44
C ALA A 128 8.14 11.75 7.65
N ALA A 129 7.89 12.53 6.61
CA ALA A 129 6.69 12.43 5.80
C ALA A 129 7.03 12.39 4.31
N VAL A 130 6.20 11.68 3.55
CA VAL A 130 6.25 11.62 2.10
C VAL A 130 4.86 11.90 1.54
N THR A 131 4.77 12.85 0.63
CA THR A 131 3.59 13.08 -0.19
C THR A 131 3.86 12.53 -1.59
N SER A 132 3.07 11.55 -1.99
CA SER A 132 3.14 10.97 -3.33
C SER A 132 2.04 11.56 -4.21
N LEU A 133 2.43 12.26 -5.27
CA LEU A 133 1.51 12.81 -6.25
C LEU A 133 1.50 11.91 -7.49
N GLY A 134 0.64 10.89 -7.43
CA GLY A 134 0.36 10.01 -8.56
C GLY A 134 -0.98 10.37 -9.20
N THR A 135 -1.70 9.37 -9.72
CA THR A 135 -3.11 9.53 -10.15
C THR A 135 -3.96 10.09 -9.02
N THR A 136 -3.73 9.61 -7.79
CA THR A 136 -4.25 10.15 -6.54
C THR A 136 -3.10 10.62 -5.65
N LEU A 137 -3.38 11.54 -4.73
CA LEU A 137 -2.41 12.02 -3.75
C LEU A 137 -2.46 11.11 -2.52
N ALA A 138 -1.31 10.61 -2.11
CA ALA A 138 -1.16 9.87 -0.87
C ALA A 138 -0.17 10.57 0.06
N VAL A 139 -0.53 10.67 1.34
CA VAL A 139 0.34 11.21 2.39
C VAL A 139 0.69 10.10 3.36
N LYS A 140 1.95 10.00 3.71
CA LYS A 140 2.46 9.06 4.71
C LYS A 140 3.36 9.78 5.68
N LEU A 141 3.22 9.44 6.97
CA LEU A 141 3.94 10.06 8.07
C LEU A 141 4.41 8.98 9.06
N LEU A 142 5.67 9.02 9.47
CA LEU A 142 6.17 8.19 10.58
C LEU A 142 5.74 8.75 11.93
N SER A 143 5.07 7.92 12.70
CA SER A 143 4.54 8.19 14.03
C SER A 143 5.10 7.17 15.04
N PRO A 144 5.37 7.57 16.29
CA PRO A 144 5.68 6.63 17.36
C PRO A 144 4.47 5.81 17.81
N LYS A 145 3.27 6.21 17.41
CA LYS A 145 2.00 5.56 17.79
C LYS A 145 1.22 5.14 16.56
N ARG A 146 0.52 4.02 16.68
CA ARG A 146 -0.50 3.60 15.72
C ARG A 146 -1.65 4.61 15.68
N ILE A 147 -2.07 4.98 14.48
CA ILE A 147 -3.21 5.90 14.25
C ILE A 147 -4.02 5.32 13.11
N ASP A 148 -5.21 4.87 13.41
CA ASP A 148 -6.15 4.32 12.43
C ASP A 148 -7.49 5.06 12.52
N ASP A 149 -8.01 5.47 11.37
CA ASP A 149 -9.37 5.97 11.21
C ASP A 149 -9.98 5.39 9.94
N PRO A 150 -10.68 4.25 10.04
CA PRO A 150 -11.28 3.59 8.89
C PRO A 150 -12.38 4.42 8.20
N GLU A 151 -12.94 5.42 8.87
CA GLU A 151 -13.97 6.28 8.29
C GLU A 151 -13.42 7.12 7.15
N ILE A 152 -12.18 7.59 7.29
CA ILE A 152 -11.47 8.37 6.27
C ILE A 152 -10.39 7.54 5.53
N GLY A 153 -10.33 6.24 5.76
CA GLY A 153 -9.35 5.36 5.13
C GLY A 153 -7.91 5.58 5.60
N LEU A 154 -7.74 6.11 6.83
CA LEU A 154 -6.45 6.26 7.48
C LEU A 154 -6.10 4.99 8.22
N TYR A 155 -4.90 4.46 8.01
CA TYR A 155 -4.40 3.29 8.73
C TYR A 155 -2.88 3.24 8.77
N SER A 156 -2.36 2.48 9.72
CA SER A 156 -0.94 2.42 10.05
C SER A 156 -0.33 1.09 9.63
N HIS A 157 0.87 1.16 9.05
CA HIS A 157 1.73 0.01 8.80
C HIS A 157 2.86 -0.01 9.83
N ARG A 158 3.25 -1.19 10.29
CA ARG A 158 4.35 -1.33 11.25
C ARG A 158 5.70 -1.35 10.53
N LEU A 159 6.65 -0.56 11.02
CA LEU A 159 8.04 -0.52 10.55
C LEU A 159 8.98 -0.56 11.77
N GLY A 160 9.32 -1.75 12.23
CA GLY A 160 10.05 -1.92 13.49
C GLY A 160 9.26 -1.38 14.68
N ASP A 161 9.82 -0.38 15.36
CA ASP A 161 9.21 0.24 16.55
C ASP A 161 8.35 1.48 16.24
N VAL A 162 8.19 1.82 14.96
CA VAL A 162 7.40 2.97 14.53
C VAL A 162 6.27 2.55 13.59
N TRP A 163 5.33 3.47 13.40
CA TRP A 163 4.16 3.28 12.56
C TRP A 163 4.17 4.24 11.38
N LEU A 164 3.98 3.74 10.19
CA LEU A 164 3.77 4.54 9.00
C LEU A 164 2.27 4.74 8.79
N VAL A 165 1.78 5.87 9.25
CA VAL A 165 0.39 6.30 9.10
C VAL A 165 0.18 6.84 7.70
N GLY A 166 -0.85 6.39 7.01
CA GLY A 166 -1.11 6.82 5.65
C GLY A 166 -2.58 6.99 5.29
N GLY A 167 -2.86 8.03 4.53
CA GLY A 167 -4.15 8.29 3.92
C GLY A 167 -4.00 8.70 2.47
N ALA A 168 -5.06 8.56 1.68
CA ALA A 168 -5.06 8.91 0.28
C ALA A 168 -6.32 9.70 -0.10
N SER A 169 -6.10 10.89 -0.64
CA SER A 169 -7.13 11.77 -1.20
C SER A 169 -7.54 11.30 -2.60
N ASN A 170 -8.73 11.68 -3.04
CA ASN A 170 -9.20 11.46 -4.40
C ASN A 170 -8.63 12.49 -5.40
N THR A 171 -8.12 13.64 -4.92
CA THR A 171 -7.35 14.55 -5.77
C THR A 171 -5.99 13.94 -6.12
N GLY A 172 -5.36 14.46 -7.16
CA GLY A 172 -4.01 14.05 -7.57
C GLY A 172 -3.65 14.53 -8.96
N GLY A 173 -2.52 14.04 -9.47
CA GLY A 173 -2.06 14.38 -10.82
C GLY A 173 -2.93 13.83 -11.94
N GLY A 174 -3.71 12.77 -11.65
CA GLY A 174 -4.57 12.14 -12.66
C GLY A 174 -5.63 13.09 -13.24
N VAL A 175 -6.13 14.03 -12.45
CA VAL A 175 -7.13 15.01 -12.90
C VAL A 175 -6.60 15.93 -14.01
N LEU A 176 -5.29 16.12 -14.09
CA LEU A 176 -4.70 16.95 -15.16
C LEU A 176 -4.92 16.33 -16.54
N LEU A 177 -5.01 14.99 -16.61
CA LEU A 177 -5.25 14.25 -17.85
C LEU A 177 -6.69 14.43 -18.39
N ASP A 178 -7.62 14.91 -17.56
CA ASP A 178 -8.97 15.26 -17.98
C ASP A 178 -8.99 16.57 -18.80
N HIS A 179 -7.90 17.37 -18.71
CA HIS A 179 -7.80 18.71 -19.31
C HIS A 179 -6.67 18.83 -20.33
N PHE A 180 -5.59 18.06 -20.17
CA PHE A 180 -4.38 18.19 -20.97
C PHE A 180 -3.85 16.82 -21.41
N ALA A 181 -3.33 16.76 -22.64
CA ALA A 181 -2.56 15.61 -23.09
C ALA A 181 -1.21 15.54 -22.34
N PRO A 182 -0.62 14.33 -22.18
CA PRO A 182 0.66 14.16 -21.45
C PRO A 182 1.79 15.07 -21.93
N ASP A 183 1.91 15.27 -23.25
CA ASP A 183 2.95 16.14 -23.82
C ASP A 183 2.69 17.64 -23.52
N GLN A 184 1.43 18.05 -23.45
CA GLN A 184 1.07 19.39 -23.00
C GLN A 184 1.43 19.61 -21.53
N ILE A 185 1.11 18.64 -20.65
CA ILE A 185 1.51 18.70 -19.23
C ILE A 185 3.02 18.86 -19.11
N LYS A 186 3.78 18.07 -19.87
CA LYS A 186 5.26 18.12 -19.87
C LYS A 186 5.79 19.48 -20.36
N ALA A 187 5.18 20.06 -21.38
CA ALA A 187 5.59 21.34 -21.90
C ALA A 187 5.26 22.48 -20.93
N LEU A 188 4.02 22.51 -20.39
CA LEU A 188 3.55 23.53 -19.45
C LEU A 188 4.30 23.48 -18.13
N SER A 189 4.62 22.28 -17.61
CA SER A 189 5.39 22.11 -16.37
C SER A 189 6.76 22.78 -16.41
N ARG A 190 7.36 22.94 -17.58
CA ARG A 190 8.65 23.65 -17.75
C ARG A 190 8.54 25.16 -17.62
N LEU A 191 7.33 25.70 -17.74
CA LEU A 191 7.06 27.13 -17.64
C LEU A 191 6.70 27.56 -16.21
N ILE A 192 6.47 26.59 -15.31
CA ILE A 192 6.12 26.86 -13.91
C ILE A 192 7.36 27.36 -13.17
N ASP A 193 7.24 28.50 -12.53
CA ASP A 193 8.21 28.97 -11.53
C ASP A 193 7.73 28.52 -10.14
N PRO A 194 8.30 27.44 -9.56
CA PRO A 194 7.83 26.91 -8.28
C PRO A 194 8.08 27.83 -7.08
N THR A 195 8.85 28.91 -7.28
CA THR A 195 9.14 29.88 -6.24
C THR A 195 8.07 30.97 -6.13
N LYS A 196 7.18 31.07 -7.12
CA LYS A 196 6.12 32.08 -7.17
C LYS A 196 4.78 31.47 -6.80
N PRO A 197 4.13 31.92 -5.71
CA PRO A 197 2.78 31.48 -5.41
C PRO A 197 1.81 31.95 -6.49
N THR A 198 0.94 31.08 -6.97
CA THR A 198 -0.06 31.41 -8.00
C THR A 198 -1.26 32.20 -7.45
N GLY A 199 -1.51 32.13 -6.14
CA GLY A 199 -2.73 32.64 -5.51
C GLY A 199 -3.99 31.85 -5.85
N LEU A 200 -3.87 30.74 -6.57
CA LEU A 200 -5.00 29.87 -6.94
C LEU A 200 -5.31 28.89 -5.81
N ALA A 201 -6.59 28.71 -5.49
CA ALA A 201 -7.07 27.72 -4.54
C ALA A 201 -7.63 26.51 -5.30
N TYR A 202 -6.74 25.67 -5.85
CA TYR A 202 -7.15 24.47 -6.57
C TYR A 202 -7.22 23.26 -5.64
N TYR A 203 -8.36 22.58 -5.70
CA TYR A 203 -8.55 21.24 -5.17
C TYR A 203 -9.29 20.41 -6.23
N PRO A 204 -8.60 20.00 -7.29
CA PRO A 204 -9.26 19.42 -8.44
C PRO A 204 -9.68 17.96 -8.16
N LEU A 205 -10.88 17.60 -8.59
CA LEU A 205 -11.41 16.25 -8.57
C LEU A 205 -11.96 15.88 -9.95
N SER A 206 -11.65 14.68 -10.45
CA SER A 206 -12.25 14.17 -11.70
C SER A 206 -13.74 13.86 -11.56
N LYS A 207 -14.21 13.62 -10.34
CA LYS A 207 -15.61 13.38 -9.99
C LYS A 207 -15.89 13.83 -8.55
N PRO A 208 -17.16 14.12 -8.19
CA PRO A 208 -17.52 14.44 -6.81
C PRO A 208 -17.12 13.38 -5.81
N GLY A 209 -16.81 13.82 -4.61
CA GLY A 209 -16.50 13.03 -3.44
C GLY A 209 -15.03 13.01 -3.05
N GLU A 210 -14.77 13.21 -1.77
CA GLU A 210 -13.46 13.10 -1.13
C GLU A 210 -13.52 12.08 0.01
N ARG A 211 -12.42 11.40 0.26
CA ARG A 211 -12.29 10.38 1.31
C ARG A 211 -11.30 10.75 2.41
N PHE A 212 -10.31 11.59 2.12
CA PHE A 212 -9.23 11.97 3.04
C PHE A 212 -8.71 13.38 2.68
N PRO A 213 -8.43 14.26 3.64
CA PRO A 213 -8.52 14.08 5.11
C PRO A 213 -9.92 14.19 5.69
N VAL A 214 -10.89 14.63 4.92
CA VAL A 214 -12.29 14.77 5.33
C VAL A 214 -13.15 13.97 4.36
N LYS A 215 -13.93 13.03 4.89
CA LYS A 215 -14.86 12.23 4.09
C LYS A 215 -16.10 13.05 3.80
N ASP A 216 -16.25 13.42 2.54
CA ASP A 216 -17.42 14.15 2.02
C ASP A 216 -17.74 13.63 0.62
N SER A 217 -18.83 12.86 0.51
CA SER A 217 -19.28 12.28 -0.77
C SER A 217 -19.76 13.32 -1.77
N ASP A 218 -20.14 14.50 -1.31
CA ASP A 218 -20.73 15.57 -2.12
C ASP A 218 -19.74 16.68 -2.42
N PHE A 219 -18.49 16.57 -1.94
CA PHE A 219 -17.45 17.55 -2.20
C PHE A 219 -17.13 17.64 -3.68
N LEU A 220 -17.34 18.82 -4.27
CA LEU A 220 -17.17 19.05 -5.71
C LEU A 220 -15.73 19.42 -6.10
N GLY A 221 -14.87 19.61 -5.12
CA GLY A 221 -13.56 20.17 -5.36
C GLY A 221 -13.60 21.66 -5.73
N CYS A 222 -12.44 22.19 -6.12
CA CYS A 222 -12.33 23.57 -6.59
C CYS A 222 -11.40 23.61 -7.81
N LEU A 223 -11.94 24.08 -8.93
CA LEU A 223 -11.21 24.24 -10.18
C LEU A 223 -11.56 25.60 -10.80
N SER A 224 -11.22 26.69 -10.11
CA SER A 224 -11.54 28.06 -10.55
C SER A 224 -10.30 28.96 -10.44
N PRO A 225 -9.90 29.63 -11.53
CA PRO A 225 -10.46 29.49 -12.87
C PRO A 225 -10.28 28.10 -13.45
N ARG A 226 -11.09 27.71 -14.43
CA ARG A 226 -10.91 26.40 -15.08
C ARG A 226 -9.54 26.39 -15.78
N PRO A 227 -8.85 25.23 -15.79
CA PRO A 227 -7.60 25.09 -16.52
C PRO A 227 -7.77 25.53 -17.98
N LYS A 228 -6.92 26.39 -18.39
CA LYS A 228 -6.69 26.80 -19.78
C LYS A 228 -5.21 26.73 -20.03
N ASP A 229 -4.77 26.81 -21.27
CA ASP A 229 -3.38 26.67 -21.67
C ASP A 229 -2.43 27.67 -20.97
N ASP A 230 -2.97 28.73 -20.40
CA ASP A 230 -2.26 29.81 -19.70
C ASP A 230 -2.33 29.74 -18.16
N VAL A 231 -2.91 28.71 -17.59
CA VAL A 231 -3.24 28.60 -16.14
C VAL A 231 -2.60 27.41 -15.44
N ILE A 232 -1.60 26.80 -15.99
CA ILE A 232 -0.83 25.77 -15.26
C ILE A 232 0.41 26.31 -14.61
#